data_5cdcd16c2b3e90ceaa9f88154dc4c8d8
#
_entry.id   5cdcd16c2b3e90ceaa9f88154dc4c8d8
#
_cell.length_a   1.000
_cell.length_b   1.000
_cell.length_c   1.000
_cell.angle_alpha   90.00
_cell.angle_beta   90.00
_cell.angle_gamma   90.00
#
_symmetry.space_group_name_H-M   'P 1'
#
loop_
_entity.id
_entity.type
_entity.pdbx_description
1 polymer ?
#
loop_
_entity_poly.entity_id
_entity_poly.type
_entity_poly.pdbx_seq_one_letter_code
_entity_poly.pdbx_strand_id
1 'polypeptide(L)'
;MKNIIIVLFVLFLFSCKKEPKNTKLTGEVFGTSYSVIYDSDTNYQKQFDSLFYVINKSMSTYQVNSDISKINRNEAFNIDAHFVHVFDASKEIYKQTQGVFDPTIGAVVNAWDFGPEGKIASLDSLKIDSLMLSVGLDKVKRNNFKIEKQNPNTFIDFNAIAKGYGVDVIGLFFEDKNITNYLVEIGGEIRARGKNVVKQSAWKVGVEEPHFDSTQSVLKAISLHDEAMATSGTYRKFKTDSLGNRYSHIIDTQTGYPSKTNLLSISVIAKDCMTADAYATAFKAMGIENVKQFLQSHPELKVFFIFENDKNEFETLSLNGFPEN
;
A
#
# COMPACT_ATOMS: atom_id res chain seq x y z
N MET A 1 79.57 29.20 3.88
CA MET A 1 78.28 29.18 3.15
C MET A 1 77.58 27.88 3.51
N LYS A 2 76.54 27.91 4.34
CA LYS A 2 75.82 26.71 4.81
C LYS A 2 74.60 26.52 3.90
N ASN A 3 74.56 25.42 3.18
CA ASN A 3 73.38 25.04 2.36
C ASN A 3 72.32 24.44 3.29
N ILE A 4 71.21 25.12 3.44
CA ILE A 4 70.01 24.61 4.11
C ILE A 4 69.18 23.86 3.05
N ILE A 5 69.11 22.55 3.15
CA ILE A 5 68.20 21.70 2.36
C ILE A 5 66.86 21.71 3.08
N ILE A 6 65.86 22.37 2.50
CA ILE A 6 64.47 22.33 2.97
C ILE A 6 63.86 21.08 2.34
N VAL A 7 63.64 20.04 3.17
CA VAL A 7 62.85 18.85 2.79
C VAL A 7 61.39 19.19 2.93
N LEU A 8 60.72 19.38 1.79
CA LEU A 8 59.26 19.59 1.74
C LEU A 8 58.57 18.22 1.96
N PHE A 9 58.02 18.02 3.18
CA PHE A 9 57.23 16.81 3.52
C PHE A 9 55.85 16.98 2.98
N VAL A 10 55.54 16.45 1.76
CA VAL A 10 54.17 16.44 1.20
C VAL A 10 53.38 15.36 1.91
N LEU A 11 52.52 15.76 2.86
CA LEU A 11 51.51 14.92 3.49
C LEU A 11 50.44 14.60 2.44
N PHE A 12 50.54 13.45 1.80
CA PHE A 12 49.45 12.86 1.07
C PHE A 12 48.34 12.44 2.07
N LEU A 13 47.37 13.32 2.27
CA LEU A 13 46.11 12.93 2.93
C LEU A 13 45.36 11.95 2.01
N PHE A 14 45.62 10.66 2.19
CA PHE A 14 44.76 9.62 1.65
C PHE A 14 43.40 9.75 2.36
N SER A 15 42.52 10.59 1.82
CA SER A 15 41.11 10.55 2.16
C SER A 15 40.58 9.21 1.64
N CYS A 16 40.50 8.21 2.52
CA CYS A 16 39.82 6.95 2.22
C CYS A 16 38.35 7.29 2.01
N LYS A 17 37.95 7.62 0.78
CA LYS A 17 36.53 7.72 0.44
C LYS A 17 35.98 6.31 0.53
N LYS A 18 35.18 6.06 1.58
CA LYS A 18 34.41 4.83 1.68
C LYS A 18 33.55 4.70 0.42
N GLU A 19 33.70 3.60 -0.31
CA GLU A 19 32.87 3.39 -1.49
C GLU A 19 31.39 3.35 -1.08
N PRO A 20 30.51 4.00 -1.84
CA PRO A 20 29.09 4.00 -1.55
C PRO A 20 28.58 2.55 -1.65
N LYS A 21 27.86 2.12 -0.61
CA LYS A 21 27.35 0.77 -0.50
C LYS A 21 25.89 0.80 -0.03
N ASN A 22 25.06 0.03 -0.72
CA ASN A 22 23.70 -0.22 -0.26
C ASN A 22 23.64 -1.57 0.49
N THR A 23 22.95 -1.60 1.61
CA THR A 23 22.49 -2.84 2.23
C THR A 23 21.12 -3.19 1.65
N LYS A 24 20.92 -4.47 1.32
CA LYS A 24 19.63 -5.01 0.87
C LYS A 24 19.19 -6.09 1.85
N LEU A 25 17.97 -5.95 2.38
CA LEU A 25 17.30 -6.97 3.20
C LEU A 25 16.01 -7.40 2.51
N THR A 26 15.72 -8.69 2.57
CA THR A 26 14.52 -9.28 1.98
C THR A 26 13.95 -10.31 2.94
N GLY A 27 12.64 -10.53 2.85
CA GLY A 27 11.95 -11.52 3.67
C GLY A 27 10.45 -11.53 3.34
N GLU A 28 9.66 -12.07 4.27
CA GLU A 28 8.21 -12.15 4.13
C GLU A 28 7.51 -11.44 5.29
N VAL A 29 6.44 -10.70 4.97
CA VAL A 29 5.62 -9.97 5.93
C VAL A 29 4.22 -9.72 5.34
N PHE A 30 3.19 -9.62 6.18
CA PHE A 30 1.81 -9.32 5.77
C PHE A 30 1.25 -10.25 4.67
N GLY A 31 1.74 -11.50 4.62
CA GLY A 31 1.34 -12.49 3.61
C GLY A 31 1.98 -12.27 2.22
N THR A 32 3.04 -11.47 2.13
CA THR A 32 3.79 -11.19 0.90
C THR A 32 5.27 -11.02 1.19
N SER A 33 6.09 -10.86 0.13
CA SER A 33 7.51 -10.56 0.26
C SER A 33 7.77 -9.08 0.49
N TYR A 34 8.96 -8.77 1.05
CA TYR A 34 9.49 -7.40 1.09
C TYR A 34 10.92 -7.34 0.59
N SER A 35 11.32 -6.17 0.11
CA SER A 35 12.68 -5.82 -0.28
C SER A 35 12.98 -4.39 0.17
N VAL A 36 14.01 -4.23 1.00
CA VAL A 36 14.43 -2.94 1.53
C VAL A 36 15.88 -2.71 1.17
N ILE A 37 16.18 -1.59 0.49
CA ILE A 37 17.52 -1.18 0.08
C ILE A 37 17.81 0.18 0.69
N TYR A 38 18.96 0.35 1.36
CA TYR A 38 19.30 1.58 2.05
C TYR A 38 20.80 1.82 2.15
N ASP A 39 21.19 3.09 2.31
CA ASP A 39 22.57 3.57 2.40
C ASP A 39 23.07 3.49 3.85
N SER A 40 23.43 2.30 4.29
CA SER A 40 24.08 2.04 5.59
C SER A 40 24.69 0.65 5.60
N ASP A 41 25.78 0.46 6.36
CA ASP A 41 26.39 -0.85 6.58
C ASP A 41 25.69 -1.65 7.71
N THR A 42 24.80 -1.02 8.46
CA THR A 42 24.13 -1.64 9.61
C THR A 42 23.01 -2.56 9.14
N ASN A 43 22.95 -3.78 9.64
CA ASN A 43 21.85 -4.70 9.40
C ASN A 43 20.71 -4.39 10.39
N TYR A 44 19.56 -3.93 9.87
CA TYR A 44 18.38 -3.57 10.65
C TYR A 44 17.28 -4.65 10.66
N GLN A 45 17.59 -5.90 10.29
CA GLN A 45 16.60 -6.98 10.21
C GLN A 45 15.77 -7.11 11.50
N LYS A 46 16.42 -7.14 12.66
CA LYS A 46 15.71 -7.26 13.96
C LYS A 46 14.76 -6.11 14.23
N GLN A 47 15.11 -4.89 13.82
CA GLN A 47 14.25 -3.73 13.95
C GLN A 47 13.04 -3.83 13.04
N PHE A 48 13.22 -4.27 11.78
CA PHE A 48 12.11 -4.53 10.87
C PHE A 48 11.18 -5.61 11.40
N ASP A 49 11.71 -6.73 11.89
CA ASP A 49 10.91 -7.79 12.50
C ASP A 49 10.05 -7.26 13.66
N SER A 50 10.62 -6.39 14.50
CA SER A 50 9.88 -5.76 15.59
C SER A 50 8.80 -4.80 15.12
N LEU A 51 9.08 -3.96 14.11
CA LEU A 51 8.11 -3.03 13.53
C LEU A 51 6.97 -3.78 12.82
N PHE A 52 7.28 -4.80 12.05
CA PHE A 52 6.29 -5.66 11.41
C PHE A 52 5.42 -6.40 12.42
N TYR A 53 6.01 -6.88 13.51
CA TYR A 53 5.26 -7.53 14.58
C TYR A 53 4.23 -6.59 15.21
N VAL A 54 4.59 -5.34 15.54
CA VAL A 54 3.65 -4.41 16.18
C VAL A 54 2.52 -4.00 15.23
N ILE A 55 2.81 -3.82 13.93
CA ILE A 55 1.79 -3.52 12.92
C ILE A 55 0.82 -4.72 12.76
N ASN A 56 1.34 -5.95 12.66
CA ASN A 56 0.52 -7.15 12.58
C ASN A 56 -0.37 -7.32 13.83
N LYS A 57 0.21 -7.13 15.02
CA LYS A 57 -0.52 -7.18 16.29
C LYS A 57 -1.65 -6.15 16.33
N SER A 58 -1.42 -4.97 15.80
CA SER A 58 -2.41 -3.89 15.75
C SER A 58 -3.53 -4.18 14.75
N MET A 59 -3.21 -4.51 13.49
CA MET A 59 -4.14 -4.36 12.37
C MET A 59 -4.37 -5.61 11.51
N SER A 60 -3.77 -6.77 11.82
CA SER A 60 -3.97 -7.97 11.00
C SER A 60 -5.27 -8.67 11.32
N THR A 61 -6.22 -8.68 10.39
CA THR A 61 -7.47 -9.45 10.50
C THR A 61 -7.22 -10.96 10.40
N TYR A 62 -6.03 -11.39 9.97
CA TYR A 62 -5.62 -12.81 9.91
C TYR A 62 -5.04 -13.33 11.23
N GLN A 63 -4.80 -12.47 12.22
CA GLN A 63 -4.32 -12.84 13.54
C GLN A 63 -5.47 -12.75 14.56
N VAL A 64 -5.91 -13.87 15.09
CA VAL A 64 -7.05 -13.96 16.05
C VAL A 64 -6.88 -13.03 17.26
N ASN A 65 -5.64 -12.85 17.74
CA ASN A 65 -5.34 -12.04 18.93
C ASN A 65 -4.90 -10.61 18.60
N SER A 66 -4.98 -10.17 17.34
CA SER A 66 -4.72 -8.78 16.97
C SER A 66 -5.76 -7.83 17.57
N ASP A 67 -5.39 -6.55 17.66
CA ASP A 67 -6.28 -5.55 18.22
C ASP A 67 -7.52 -5.33 17.34
N ILE A 68 -7.37 -5.30 16.02
CA ILE A 68 -8.48 -5.21 15.09
C ILE A 68 -9.42 -6.43 15.19
N SER A 69 -8.88 -7.64 15.36
CA SER A 69 -9.70 -8.85 15.50
C SER A 69 -10.51 -8.86 16.80
N LYS A 70 -9.97 -8.34 17.90
CA LYS A 70 -10.70 -8.14 19.16
C LYS A 70 -11.83 -7.12 18.99
N ILE A 71 -11.55 -5.98 18.33
CA ILE A 71 -12.56 -4.96 18.03
C ILE A 71 -13.68 -5.56 17.17
N ASN A 72 -13.35 -6.35 16.16
CA ASN A 72 -14.32 -7.00 15.30
C ASN A 72 -15.23 -7.94 16.08
N ARG A 73 -14.71 -8.65 17.10
CA ARG A 73 -15.50 -9.48 18.03
C ARG A 73 -16.18 -8.69 19.16
N ASN A 74 -16.14 -7.35 19.13
CA ASN A 74 -16.73 -6.48 20.16
C ASN A 74 -16.10 -6.63 21.56
N GLU A 75 -14.84 -7.06 21.64
CA GLU A 75 -14.12 -7.08 22.90
C GLU A 75 -13.74 -5.65 23.30
N ALA A 76 -13.87 -5.32 24.60
CA ALA A 76 -13.44 -4.02 25.11
C ALA A 76 -11.91 -3.93 25.08
N PHE A 77 -11.37 -3.05 24.24
CA PHE A 77 -9.95 -2.94 24.03
C PHE A 77 -9.49 -1.50 23.80
N ASN A 78 -8.27 -1.18 24.20
CA ASN A 78 -7.62 0.08 23.84
C ASN A 78 -6.69 -0.16 22.65
N ILE A 79 -6.93 0.56 21.56
CA ILE A 79 -6.09 0.55 20.36
C ILE A 79 -4.77 1.25 20.61
N ASP A 80 -3.74 0.90 19.85
CA ASP A 80 -2.45 1.54 19.88
C ASP A 80 -2.35 2.77 18.93
N ALA A 81 -1.19 3.44 18.96
CA ALA A 81 -0.95 4.61 18.11
C ALA A 81 -0.92 4.28 16.61
N HIS A 82 -0.53 3.06 16.21
CA HIS A 82 -0.54 2.62 14.82
C HIS A 82 -1.98 2.52 14.30
N PHE A 83 -2.85 1.89 15.09
CA PHE A 83 -4.27 1.81 14.77
C PHE A 83 -4.92 3.20 14.67
N VAL A 84 -4.65 4.08 15.65
CA VAL A 84 -5.14 5.47 15.63
C VAL A 84 -4.77 6.16 14.33
N HIS A 85 -3.51 6.07 13.93
CA HIS A 85 -3.01 6.73 12.73
C HIS A 85 -3.69 6.25 11.45
N VAL A 86 -3.80 4.92 11.28
CA VAL A 86 -4.46 4.32 10.11
C VAL A 86 -5.96 4.57 10.12
N PHE A 87 -6.61 4.52 11.28
CA PHE A 87 -8.04 4.83 11.39
C PHE A 87 -8.35 6.28 11.01
N ASP A 88 -7.56 7.24 11.50
CA ASP A 88 -7.78 8.67 11.21
C ASP A 88 -7.53 8.96 9.72
N ALA A 89 -6.48 8.40 9.13
CA ALA A 89 -6.23 8.49 7.69
C ALA A 89 -7.38 7.85 6.88
N SER A 90 -7.87 6.70 7.32
CA SER A 90 -9.02 6.03 6.69
C SER A 90 -10.29 6.88 6.73
N LYS A 91 -10.54 7.59 7.83
CA LYS A 91 -11.69 8.52 7.95
C LYS A 91 -11.60 9.66 6.96
N GLU A 92 -10.42 10.22 6.78
CA GLU A 92 -10.20 11.31 5.83
C GLU A 92 -10.41 10.84 4.38
N ILE A 93 -9.80 9.70 4.00
CA ILE A 93 -9.93 9.14 2.64
C ILE A 93 -11.38 8.69 2.39
N TYR A 94 -12.06 8.08 3.37
CA TYR A 94 -13.48 7.75 3.30
C TYR A 94 -14.32 8.98 2.94
N LYS A 95 -14.09 10.10 3.63
CA LYS A 95 -14.80 11.35 3.38
C LYS A 95 -14.51 11.91 1.99
N GLN A 96 -13.23 11.97 1.58
CA GLN A 96 -12.82 12.51 0.29
C GLN A 96 -13.35 11.66 -0.87
N THR A 97 -13.37 10.33 -0.73
CA THR A 97 -13.89 9.40 -1.73
C THR A 97 -15.39 9.15 -1.63
N GLN A 98 -16.11 9.90 -0.75
CA GLN A 98 -17.55 9.76 -0.53
C GLN A 98 -17.98 8.31 -0.23
N GLY A 99 -17.14 7.59 0.55
CA GLY A 99 -17.40 6.23 0.98
C GLY A 99 -16.96 5.13 0.01
N VAL A 100 -16.36 5.45 -1.13
CA VAL A 100 -15.83 4.41 -2.04
C VAL A 100 -14.65 3.69 -1.40
N PHE A 101 -13.78 4.40 -0.67
CA PHE A 101 -12.86 3.77 0.26
C PHE A 101 -13.57 3.59 1.60
N ASP A 102 -13.88 2.36 1.98
CA ASP A 102 -14.53 2.07 3.26
C ASP A 102 -13.95 0.81 3.91
N PRO A 103 -13.12 0.95 4.95
CA PRO A 103 -12.56 -0.21 5.65
C PRO A 103 -13.60 -1.00 6.46
N THR A 104 -14.86 -0.60 6.52
CA THR A 104 -15.92 -1.39 7.16
C THR A 104 -16.58 -2.41 6.25
N ILE A 105 -16.16 -2.49 4.98
CA ILE A 105 -16.65 -3.47 4.00
C ILE A 105 -16.20 -4.92 4.29
N GLY A 106 -15.38 -5.14 5.30
CA GLY A 106 -14.72 -6.42 5.58
C GLY A 106 -15.65 -7.62 5.73
N ALA A 107 -16.85 -7.44 6.31
CA ALA A 107 -17.83 -8.53 6.40
C ALA A 107 -18.31 -9.00 5.01
N VAL A 108 -18.46 -8.07 4.07
CA VAL A 108 -18.84 -8.39 2.68
C VAL A 108 -17.68 -9.03 1.94
N VAL A 109 -16.46 -8.55 2.16
CA VAL A 109 -15.22 -9.16 1.60
C VAL A 109 -15.08 -10.61 2.05
N ASN A 110 -15.34 -10.90 3.35
CA ASN A 110 -15.41 -12.28 3.87
C ASN A 110 -16.50 -13.10 3.17
N ALA A 111 -17.71 -12.56 3.03
CA ALA A 111 -18.83 -13.26 2.40
C ALA A 111 -18.52 -13.68 0.96
N TRP A 112 -17.77 -12.89 0.20
CA TRP A 112 -17.26 -13.19 -1.14
C TRP A 112 -16.00 -14.10 -1.14
N ASP A 113 -15.56 -14.57 0.04
CA ASP A 113 -14.40 -15.46 0.21
C ASP A 113 -13.05 -14.82 -0.20
N PHE A 114 -12.89 -13.54 0.09
CA PHE A 114 -11.63 -12.81 -0.11
C PHE A 114 -10.94 -12.42 1.21
N GLY A 115 -11.62 -12.56 2.33
CA GLY A 115 -11.13 -12.24 3.67
C GLY A 115 -10.80 -13.50 4.51
N PRO A 116 -10.39 -13.31 5.79
CA PRO A 116 -9.91 -14.39 6.65
C PRO A 116 -11.01 -15.33 7.18
N GLU A 117 -12.27 -14.89 7.26
CA GLU A 117 -13.35 -15.69 7.85
C GLU A 117 -14.00 -16.65 6.85
N GLY A 118 -13.63 -16.57 5.57
CA GLY A 118 -14.14 -17.44 4.51
C GLY A 118 -15.54 -17.05 4.02
N LYS A 119 -16.04 -17.82 3.04
CA LYS A 119 -17.29 -17.52 2.33
C LYS A 119 -18.55 -17.85 3.12
N ILE A 120 -19.60 -17.08 2.87
CA ILE A 120 -20.96 -17.43 3.25
C ILE A 120 -21.55 -18.38 2.20
N ALA A 121 -22.04 -19.54 2.65
CA ALA A 121 -22.71 -20.49 1.77
C ALA A 121 -23.98 -19.86 1.18
N SER A 122 -24.20 -20.06 -0.13
CA SER A 122 -25.39 -19.55 -0.86
C SER A 122 -25.59 -18.05 -0.63
N LEU A 123 -24.55 -17.26 -0.91
CA LEU A 123 -24.63 -15.80 -0.85
C LEU A 123 -25.63 -15.29 -1.91
N ASP A 124 -26.68 -14.64 -1.45
CA ASP A 124 -27.74 -14.05 -2.26
C ASP A 124 -27.90 -12.54 -1.96
N SER A 125 -28.77 -11.86 -2.70
CA SER A 125 -28.97 -10.42 -2.55
C SER A 125 -29.47 -10.04 -1.15
N LEU A 126 -30.36 -10.83 -0.53
CA LEU A 126 -30.87 -10.54 0.80
C LEU A 126 -29.77 -10.60 1.87
N LYS A 127 -28.85 -11.56 1.74
CA LYS A 127 -27.69 -11.66 2.63
C LYS A 127 -26.73 -10.49 2.41
N ILE A 128 -26.49 -10.10 1.16
CA ILE A 128 -25.65 -8.93 0.85
C ILE A 128 -26.29 -7.67 1.44
N ASP A 129 -27.58 -7.43 1.22
CA ASP A 129 -28.29 -6.27 1.77
C ASP A 129 -28.20 -6.25 3.31
N SER A 130 -28.35 -7.40 3.95
CA SER A 130 -28.19 -7.52 5.41
C SER A 130 -26.79 -7.17 5.89
N LEU A 131 -25.73 -7.62 5.20
CA LEU A 131 -24.36 -7.28 5.53
C LEU A 131 -24.07 -5.78 5.33
N MET A 132 -24.62 -5.21 4.26
CA MET A 132 -24.47 -3.78 3.95
C MET A 132 -25.03 -2.85 5.03
N LEU A 133 -25.99 -3.28 5.86
CA LEU A 133 -26.46 -2.51 7.03
C LEU A 133 -25.33 -2.21 8.03
N SER A 134 -24.30 -3.01 8.07
CA SER A 134 -23.13 -2.83 8.96
C SER A 134 -22.00 -2.04 8.34
N VAL A 135 -22.07 -1.74 7.05
CA VAL A 135 -21.04 -0.98 6.29
C VAL A 135 -21.28 0.53 6.48
N GLY A 136 -20.21 1.28 6.57
CA GLY A 136 -20.17 2.73 6.72
C GLY A 136 -19.23 3.16 7.84
N LEU A 137 -18.08 3.72 7.48
CA LEU A 137 -17.08 4.19 8.46
C LEU A 137 -17.59 5.41 9.27
N ASP A 138 -18.61 6.11 8.79
CA ASP A 138 -19.34 7.13 9.53
C ASP A 138 -20.07 6.58 10.77
N LYS A 139 -20.43 5.27 10.77
CA LYS A 139 -21.02 4.54 11.88
C LYS A 139 -20.02 4.07 12.93
N VAL A 140 -18.74 4.33 12.71
CA VAL A 140 -17.64 3.98 13.64
C VAL A 140 -17.01 5.25 14.19
N LYS A 141 -16.93 5.33 15.51
CA LYS A 141 -16.33 6.46 16.23
C LYS A 141 -15.07 6.02 16.97
N ARG A 142 -14.09 6.90 16.99
CA ARG A 142 -12.92 6.77 17.86
C ARG A 142 -13.00 7.82 18.98
N ASN A 143 -12.98 7.35 20.20
CA ASN A 143 -12.89 8.17 21.40
C ASN A 143 -11.55 7.88 22.09
N ASN A 144 -10.56 8.75 21.88
CA ASN A 144 -9.17 8.53 22.28
C ASN A 144 -8.63 7.19 21.73
N PHE A 145 -8.41 6.21 22.60
CA PHE A 145 -7.90 4.88 22.24
C PHE A 145 -9.00 3.81 22.25
N LYS A 146 -10.25 4.17 22.07
CA LYS A 146 -11.38 3.23 21.99
C LYS A 146 -12.13 3.40 20.68
N ILE A 147 -12.55 2.27 20.10
CA ILE A 147 -13.43 2.20 18.94
C ILE A 147 -14.83 1.84 19.41
N GLU A 148 -15.81 2.61 18.96
CA GLU A 148 -17.23 2.41 19.21
C GLU A 148 -17.93 2.18 17.86
N LYS A 149 -18.58 1.03 17.71
CA LYS A 149 -19.35 0.66 16.53
C LYS A 149 -20.84 0.84 16.82
N GLN A 150 -21.57 1.56 15.95
CA GLN A 150 -23.04 1.67 16.07
C GLN A 150 -23.73 0.32 15.78
N ASN A 151 -23.17 -0.46 14.85
CA ASN A 151 -23.61 -1.81 14.55
C ASN A 151 -22.53 -2.81 15.03
N PRO A 152 -22.84 -3.75 15.93
CA PRO A 152 -21.87 -4.73 16.43
C PRO A 152 -21.34 -5.66 15.32
N ASN A 153 -22.06 -5.81 14.22
CA ASN A 153 -21.64 -6.62 13.07
C ASN A 153 -20.70 -5.89 12.11
N THR A 154 -20.39 -4.60 12.36
CA THR A 154 -19.39 -3.89 11.56
C THR A 154 -18.05 -4.58 11.71
N PHE A 155 -17.47 -4.98 10.57
CA PHE A 155 -16.16 -5.63 10.49
C PHE A 155 -15.16 -4.66 9.84
N ILE A 156 -14.18 -4.22 10.61
CA ILE A 156 -13.14 -3.31 10.16
C ILE A 156 -12.01 -4.12 9.55
N ASP A 157 -11.57 -3.74 8.37
CA ASP A 157 -10.44 -4.33 7.65
C ASP A 157 -9.56 -3.24 7.01
N PHE A 158 -8.29 -3.19 7.40
CA PHE A 158 -7.33 -2.22 6.88
C PHE A 158 -6.44 -2.77 5.76
N ASN A 159 -6.77 -3.92 5.15
CA ASN A 159 -5.92 -4.53 4.12
C ASN A 159 -5.67 -3.62 2.89
N ALA A 160 -6.52 -2.63 2.66
CA ALA A 160 -6.41 -1.66 1.56
C ALA A 160 -5.58 -0.38 1.90
N ILE A 161 -4.91 -0.36 3.06
CA ILE A 161 -4.15 0.81 3.54
C ILE A 161 -2.96 0.39 4.44
N ALA A 162 -3.07 -0.74 5.12
CA ALA A 162 -2.10 -1.13 6.15
C ALA A 162 -0.75 -1.57 5.57
N LYS A 163 -0.69 -2.08 4.33
CA LYS A 163 0.58 -2.41 3.69
C LYS A 163 1.37 -1.15 3.36
N GLY A 164 0.72 -0.16 2.76
CA GLY A 164 1.30 1.16 2.53
C GLY A 164 1.78 1.81 3.83
N TYR A 165 0.99 1.72 4.89
CA TYR A 165 1.42 2.17 6.22
C TYR A 165 2.66 1.43 6.72
N GLY A 166 2.75 0.11 6.52
CA GLY A 166 3.93 -0.68 6.88
C GLY A 166 5.20 -0.23 6.16
N VAL A 167 5.08 0.12 4.87
CA VAL A 167 6.16 0.73 4.08
C VAL A 167 6.59 2.07 4.67
N ASP A 168 5.62 2.92 5.04
CA ASP A 168 5.91 4.23 5.63
C ASP A 168 6.59 4.13 6.99
N VAL A 169 6.21 3.17 7.84
CA VAL A 169 6.85 2.94 9.14
C VAL A 169 8.33 2.59 8.98
N ILE A 170 8.70 1.78 8.00
CA ILE A 170 10.11 1.49 7.70
C ILE A 170 10.82 2.73 7.15
N GLY A 171 10.17 3.51 6.29
CA GLY A 171 10.70 4.79 5.79
C GLY A 171 10.99 5.78 6.92
N LEU A 172 10.05 5.98 7.83
CA LEU A 172 10.21 6.84 9.01
C LEU A 172 11.31 6.35 9.95
N PHE A 173 11.44 5.03 10.14
CA PHE A 173 12.55 4.45 10.88
C PHE A 173 13.91 4.85 10.30
N PHE A 174 14.06 4.87 8.97
CA PHE A 174 15.30 5.32 8.34
C PHE A 174 15.52 6.82 8.54
N GLU A 175 14.47 7.62 8.44
CA GLU A 175 14.56 9.07 8.67
C GLU A 175 15.02 9.40 10.09
N ASP A 176 14.51 8.68 11.10
CA ASP A 176 14.96 8.79 12.49
C ASP A 176 16.44 8.41 12.68
N LYS A 177 16.98 7.57 11.80
CA LYS A 177 18.41 7.19 11.77
C LYS A 177 19.25 8.10 10.89
N ASN A 178 18.69 9.18 10.33
CA ASN A 178 19.32 10.06 9.35
C ASN A 178 19.79 9.32 8.08
N ILE A 179 19.14 8.21 7.72
CA ILE A 179 19.34 7.51 6.45
C ILE A 179 18.37 8.11 5.44
N THR A 180 18.91 8.85 4.46
CA THR A 180 18.12 9.62 3.49
C THR A 180 18.06 8.99 2.11
N ASN A 181 18.76 7.88 1.88
CA ASN A 181 18.75 7.16 0.61
C ASN A 181 18.24 5.75 0.84
N TYR A 182 17.00 5.50 0.48
CA TYR A 182 16.39 4.19 0.64
C TYR A 182 15.26 3.92 -0.37
N LEU A 183 15.01 2.64 -0.61
CA LEU A 183 13.86 2.10 -1.29
C LEU A 183 13.26 1.01 -0.41
N VAL A 184 12.01 1.17 0.01
CA VAL A 184 11.23 0.18 0.74
C VAL A 184 10.13 -0.34 -0.17
N GLU A 185 10.02 -1.65 -0.29
CA GLU A 185 8.95 -2.32 -1.04
C GLU A 185 8.37 -3.45 -0.18
N ILE A 186 7.03 -3.53 -0.10
CA ILE A 186 6.28 -4.61 0.55
C ILE A 186 5.09 -4.97 -0.33
N GLY A 187 5.17 -6.12 -1.03
CA GLY A 187 4.06 -6.65 -1.83
C GLY A 187 3.63 -5.79 -3.01
N GLY A 188 4.50 -4.90 -3.49
CA GLY A 188 4.25 -3.96 -4.57
C GLY A 188 3.99 -2.52 -4.13
N GLU A 189 3.73 -2.27 -2.85
CA GLU A 189 3.69 -0.95 -2.25
C GLU A 189 5.11 -0.46 -1.99
N ILE A 190 5.44 0.75 -2.45
CA ILE A 190 6.81 1.26 -2.53
C ILE A 190 6.90 2.67 -1.96
N ARG A 191 7.98 2.93 -1.19
CA ARG A 191 8.42 4.28 -0.83
C ARG A 191 9.89 4.44 -1.17
N ALA A 192 10.23 5.52 -1.86
CA ALA A 192 11.59 5.87 -2.24
C ALA A 192 11.98 7.22 -1.65
N ARG A 193 13.22 7.36 -1.20
CA ARG A 193 13.81 8.64 -0.80
C ARG A 193 15.25 8.74 -1.27
N GLY A 194 15.67 9.95 -1.65
CA GLY A 194 17.01 10.23 -2.15
C GLY A 194 17.34 9.45 -3.42
N LYS A 195 18.51 8.82 -3.46
CA LYS A 195 19.02 8.13 -4.66
C LYS A 195 19.66 6.78 -4.34
N ASN A 196 19.79 5.96 -5.35
CA ASN A 196 20.66 4.78 -5.29
C ASN A 196 22.11 5.24 -5.32
N VAL A 197 22.78 5.21 -4.15
CA VAL A 197 24.13 5.76 -4.00
C VAL A 197 25.20 4.95 -4.77
N VAL A 198 24.95 3.66 -5.05
CA VAL A 198 25.84 2.83 -5.86
C VAL A 198 25.70 3.16 -7.34
N LYS A 199 24.46 3.31 -7.83
CA LYS A 199 24.18 3.62 -9.24
C LYS A 199 24.23 5.13 -9.55
N GLN A 200 24.32 5.99 -8.53
CA GLN A 200 24.29 7.45 -8.65
C GLN A 200 23.06 7.95 -9.46
N SER A 201 21.92 7.28 -9.33
CA SER A 201 20.68 7.58 -10.06
C SER A 201 19.47 7.56 -9.14
N ALA A 202 18.35 8.14 -9.58
CA ALA A 202 17.07 7.97 -8.90
C ALA A 202 16.72 6.49 -8.74
N TRP A 203 15.86 6.20 -7.78
CA TRP A 203 15.32 4.86 -7.59
C TRP A 203 14.39 4.50 -8.75
N LYS A 204 14.66 3.36 -9.41
CA LYS A 204 13.81 2.84 -10.48
C LYS A 204 12.95 1.72 -9.97
N VAL A 205 11.65 1.79 -10.26
CA VAL A 205 10.64 0.81 -9.90
C VAL A 205 9.85 0.38 -11.14
N GLY A 206 9.35 -0.85 -11.13
CA GLY A 206 8.56 -1.39 -12.23
C GLY A 206 7.07 -1.17 -12.03
N VAL A 207 6.37 -0.78 -13.08
CA VAL A 207 4.92 -0.97 -13.20
C VAL A 207 4.71 -2.32 -13.89
N GLU A 208 3.96 -3.20 -13.24
CA GLU A 208 3.77 -4.57 -13.72
C GLU A 208 2.72 -4.63 -14.84
N GLU A 209 2.97 -5.49 -15.80
CA GLU A 209 2.01 -5.84 -16.84
C GLU A 209 0.97 -6.82 -16.28
N PRO A 210 -0.34 -6.62 -16.52
CA PRO A 210 -1.37 -7.54 -16.07
C PRO A 210 -1.30 -8.89 -16.80
N HIS A 211 -1.04 -9.97 -16.06
CA HIS A 211 -1.10 -11.34 -16.57
C HIS A 211 -2.04 -12.17 -15.71
N PHE A 212 -2.90 -12.97 -16.36
CA PHE A 212 -3.87 -13.83 -15.69
C PHE A 212 -3.37 -15.27 -15.49
N ASP A 213 -2.17 -15.58 -15.98
CA ASP A 213 -1.52 -16.89 -15.89
C ASP A 213 -0.46 -16.98 -14.81
N SER A 214 -0.41 -15.98 -13.89
CA SER A 214 0.57 -15.85 -12.82
C SER A 214 2.01 -15.57 -13.29
N THR A 215 2.24 -15.30 -14.56
CA THR A 215 3.53 -14.77 -15.03
C THR A 215 3.70 -13.31 -14.58
N GLN A 216 4.93 -12.84 -14.53
CA GLN A 216 5.25 -11.47 -14.15
C GLN A 216 6.17 -10.85 -15.19
N SER A 217 5.77 -9.69 -15.70
CA SER A 217 6.64 -8.86 -16.53
C SER A 217 6.49 -7.40 -16.15
N VAL A 218 7.49 -6.60 -16.48
CA VAL A 218 7.48 -5.16 -16.26
C VAL A 218 7.02 -4.48 -17.54
N LEU A 219 5.88 -3.80 -17.49
CA LEU A 219 5.36 -3.00 -18.59
C LEU A 219 6.23 -1.76 -18.83
N LYS A 220 6.57 -1.06 -17.75
CA LYS A 220 7.45 0.11 -17.79
C LYS A 220 8.23 0.27 -16.50
N ALA A 221 9.41 0.87 -16.57
CA ALA A 221 10.20 1.27 -15.40
C ALA A 221 10.13 2.79 -15.25
N ILE A 222 9.83 3.25 -14.05
CA ILE A 222 9.75 4.68 -13.72
C ILE A 222 10.74 5.06 -12.64
N SER A 223 11.06 6.34 -12.53
CA SER A 223 11.87 6.88 -11.43
C SER A 223 10.96 7.49 -10.37
N LEU A 224 11.20 7.16 -9.09
CA LEU A 224 10.56 7.80 -7.95
C LEU A 224 11.54 8.79 -7.29
N HIS A 225 11.03 9.96 -6.91
CA HIS A 225 11.78 11.07 -6.32
C HIS A 225 11.11 11.53 -5.02
N ASP A 226 11.54 10.96 -3.87
CA ASP A 226 10.97 11.25 -2.55
C ASP A 226 9.46 11.08 -2.47
N GLU A 227 8.96 10.05 -3.16
CA GLU A 227 7.54 9.73 -3.32
C GLU A 227 7.29 8.25 -3.00
N ALA A 228 6.03 7.91 -2.91
CA ALA A 228 5.57 6.54 -2.76
C ALA A 228 4.62 6.14 -3.89
N MET A 229 4.55 4.84 -4.19
CA MET A 229 3.67 4.28 -5.19
C MET A 229 3.01 3.02 -4.64
N ALA A 230 1.72 2.86 -4.92
CA ALA A 230 1.00 1.62 -4.69
C ALA A 230 0.16 1.24 -5.91
N THR A 231 -0.09 -0.05 -6.08
CA THR A 231 -0.82 -0.57 -7.24
C THR A 231 -1.93 -1.52 -6.82
N SER A 232 -3.17 -1.20 -7.19
CA SER A 232 -4.32 -2.10 -7.09
C SER A 232 -4.62 -2.74 -8.43
N GLY A 233 -4.63 -4.08 -8.45
CA GLY A 233 -4.90 -4.86 -9.66
C GLY A 233 -5.85 -6.02 -9.41
N THR A 234 -6.63 -6.41 -10.42
CA THR A 234 -7.60 -7.52 -10.36
C THR A 234 -7.10 -8.80 -11.01
N TYR A 235 -5.95 -8.75 -11.67
CA TYR A 235 -5.37 -9.88 -12.40
C TYR A 235 -4.67 -10.92 -11.51
N ARG A 236 -4.24 -10.54 -10.29
CA ARG A 236 -3.58 -11.46 -9.34
C ARG A 236 -4.55 -12.16 -8.39
N LYS A 237 -5.61 -11.46 -7.95
CA LYS A 237 -6.57 -11.96 -6.95
C LYS A 237 -7.99 -11.83 -7.49
N PHE A 238 -8.45 -12.87 -8.16
CA PHE A 238 -9.80 -12.97 -8.70
C PHE A 238 -10.35 -14.38 -8.45
N LYS A 239 -11.64 -14.54 -8.63
CA LYS A 239 -12.35 -15.83 -8.64
C LYS A 239 -13.18 -15.94 -9.90
N THR A 240 -13.58 -17.15 -10.24
CA THR A 240 -14.42 -17.43 -11.39
C THR A 240 -15.72 -18.09 -10.89
N ASP A 241 -16.85 -17.58 -11.35
CA ASP A 241 -18.16 -18.17 -11.05
C ASP A 241 -18.41 -19.44 -11.89
N SER A 242 -19.54 -20.11 -11.65
CA SER A 242 -19.92 -21.34 -12.35
C SER A 242 -20.18 -21.13 -13.85
N LEU A 243 -20.34 -19.90 -14.30
CA LEU A 243 -20.54 -19.50 -15.70
C LEU A 243 -19.23 -19.07 -16.38
N GLY A 244 -18.09 -19.08 -15.65
CA GLY A 244 -16.79 -18.67 -16.16
C GLY A 244 -16.52 -17.17 -16.07
N ASN A 245 -17.41 -16.37 -15.45
CA ASN A 245 -17.17 -14.93 -15.28
C ASN A 245 -16.18 -14.67 -14.15
N ARG A 246 -15.19 -13.84 -14.41
CA ARG A 246 -14.21 -13.42 -13.39
C ARG A 246 -14.78 -12.30 -12.55
N TYR A 247 -14.51 -12.33 -11.25
CA TYR A 247 -14.81 -11.27 -10.32
C TYR A 247 -13.65 -11.05 -9.35
N SER A 248 -13.42 -9.79 -8.99
CA SER A 248 -12.27 -9.38 -8.19
C SER A 248 -12.59 -9.30 -6.70
N HIS A 249 -11.54 -9.20 -5.90
CA HIS A 249 -11.63 -8.95 -4.46
C HIS A 249 -11.99 -7.49 -4.10
N ILE A 250 -12.03 -6.58 -5.07
CA ILE A 250 -12.42 -5.20 -4.86
C ILE A 250 -13.96 -5.14 -4.88
N ILE A 251 -14.53 -4.84 -3.73
CA ILE A 251 -15.98 -4.76 -3.54
C ILE A 251 -16.43 -3.29 -3.68
N ASP A 252 -17.49 -3.09 -4.43
CA ASP A 252 -18.20 -1.83 -4.47
C ASP A 252 -18.92 -1.60 -3.14
N THR A 253 -18.53 -0.56 -2.42
CA THR A 253 -19.00 -0.24 -1.08
C THR A 253 -20.43 0.29 -1.03
N GLN A 254 -21.02 0.63 -2.18
CA GLN A 254 -22.43 1.05 -2.29
C GLN A 254 -23.36 -0.14 -2.51
N THR A 255 -22.91 -1.14 -3.25
CA THR A 255 -23.74 -2.27 -3.66
C THR A 255 -23.43 -3.58 -2.95
N GLY A 256 -22.23 -3.73 -2.37
CA GLY A 256 -21.76 -4.97 -1.76
C GLY A 256 -21.38 -6.07 -2.76
N TYR A 257 -21.33 -5.77 -4.06
CA TYR A 257 -20.92 -6.69 -5.10
C TYR A 257 -19.48 -6.40 -5.55
N PRO A 258 -18.76 -7.40 -6.12
CA PRO A 258 -17.49 -7.17 -6.77
C PRO A 258 -17.59 -6.07 -7.83
N SER A 259 -16.68 -5.09 -7.76
CA SER A 259 -16.66 -3.97 -8.69
C SER A 259 -16.47 -4.45 -10.14
N LYS A 260 -17.31 -3.94 -11.02
CA LYS A 260 -17.31 -4.26 -12.47
C LYS A 260 -16.73 -3.08 -13.22
N THR A 261 -15.44 -3.11 -13.47
CA THR A 261 -14.74 -2.13 -14.31
C THR A 261 -13.84 -2.84 -15.30
N ASN A 262 -13.62 -2.24 -16.47
CA ASN A 262 -12.63 -2.70 -17.44
C ASN A 262 -11.18 -2.38 -17.00
N LEU A 263 -11.01 -1.72 -15.88
CA LEU A 263 -9.72 -1.37 -15.29
C LEU A 263 -9.04 -2.61 -14.72
N LEU A 264 -7.90 -3.00 -15.26
CA LEU A 264 -7.12 -4.16 -14.81
C LEU A 264 -6.20 -3.79 -13.67
N SER A 265 -5.53 -2.65 -13.78
CA SER A 265 -4.56 -2.17 -12.80
C SER A 265 -4.58 -0.65 -12.72
N ILE A 266 -4.31 -0.14 -11.54
CA ILE A 266 -4.10 1.27 -11.29
C ILE A 266 -2.93 1.47 -10.34
N SER A 267 -1.94 2.26 -10.75
CA SER A 267 -0.83 2.69 -9.90
C SER A 267 -1.04 4.14 -9.51
N VAL A 268 -0.92 4.43 -8.23
CA VAL A 268 -1.03 5.78 -7.66
C VAL A 268 0.29 6.17 -7.03
N ILE A 269 0.81 7.36 -7.40
CA ILE A 269 1.93 7.98 -6.73
C ILE A 269 1.41 9.10 -5.82
N ALA A 270 1.85 9.08 -4.57
CA ALA A 270 1.53 10.06 -3.54
C ALA A 270 2.77 10.38 -2.69
N LYS A 271 2.62 11.32 -1.76
CA LYS A 271 3.69 11.72 -0.83
C LYS A 271 4.10 10.58 0.11
N ASP A 272 3.16 9.76 0.54
CA ASP A 272 3.36 8.60 1.41
C ASP A 272 2.64 7.37 0.86
N CYS A 273 3.09 6.19 1.30
CA CYS A 273 2.65 4.94 0.72
C CYS A 273 1.26 4.53 1.23
N MET A 274 0.92 4.87 2.46
CA MET A 274 -0.41 4.64 3.02
C MET A 274 -1.49 5.35 2.20
N THR A 275 -1.26 6.61 1.84
CA THR A 275 -2.13 7.40 0.97
C THR A 275 -2.24 6.78 -0.42
N ALA A 276 -1.10 6.39 -1.02
CA ALA A 276 -1.08 5.76 -2.35
C ALA A 276 -1.87 4.43 -2.37
N ASP A 277 -1.71 3.57 -1.36
CA ASP A 277 -2.37 2.27 -1.22
C ASP A 277 -3.91 2.43 -1.12
N ALA A 278 -4.36 3.32 -0.24
CA ALA A 278 -5.79 3.58 -0.06
C ALA A 278 -6.44 4.14 -1.33
N TYR A 279 -5.81 5.13 -1.99
CA TYR A 279 -6.35 5.67 -3.22
C TYR A 279 -6.27 4.69 -4.40
N ALA A 280 -5.24 3.86 -4.50
CA ALA A 280 -5.18 2.83 -5.53
C ALA A 280 -6.39 1.88 -5.43
N THR A 281 -6.77 1.48 -4.21
CA THR A 281 -7.97 0.65 -3.98
C THR A 281 -9.25 1.41 -4.29
N ALA A 282 -9.42 2.64 -3.79
CA ALA A 282 -10.59 3.47 -4.08
C ALA A 282 -10.77 3.71 -5.58
N PHE A 283 -9.72 4.11 -6.26
CA PHE A 283 -9.75 4.45 -7.68
C PHE A 283 -10.03 3.22 -8.56
N LYS A 284 -9.56 2.04 -8.13
CA LYS A 284 -9.90 0.78 -8.79
C LYS A 284 -11.41 0.50 -8.74
N ALA A 285 -12.07 0.83 -7.63
CA ALA A 285 -13.52 0.71 -7.49
C ALA A 285 -14.28 1.81 -8.23
N MET A 286 -13.78 3.04 -8.26
CA MET A 286 -14.39 4.20 -8.93
C MET A 286 -14.47 4.06 -10.46
N GLY A 287 -13.46 3.44 -11.07
CA GLY A 287 -13.30 3.43 -12.52
C GLY A 287 -12.74 4.75 -13.08
N ILE A 288 -12.32 4.71 -14.35
CA ILE A 288 -11.49 5.76 -14.97
C ILE A 288 -12.16 7.15 -14.95
N GLU A 289 -13.43 7.25 -15.31
CA GLU A 289 -14.09 8.57 -15.48
C GLU A 289 -14.30 9.28 -14.12
N ASN A 290 -14.70 8.55 -13.08
CA ASN A 290 -14.83 9.13 -11.74
C ASN A 290 -13.46 9.55 -11.17
N VAL A 291 -12.40 8.77 -11.45
CA VAL A 291 -11.04 9.14 -11.05
C VAL A 291 -10.57 10.40 -11.76
N LYS A 292 -10.82 10.55 -13.06
CA LYS A 292 -10.51 11.79 -13.80
C LYS A 292 -11.18 13.01 -13.15
N GLN A 293 -12.43 12.86 -12.73
CA GLN A 293 -13.16 13.94 -12.05
C GLN A 293 -12.56 14.22 -10.67
N PHE A 294 -12.27 13.19 -9.88
CA PHE A 294 -11.65 13.31 -8.57
C PHE A 294 -10.30 14.04 -8.62
N LEU A 295 -9.47 13.71 -9.58
CA LEU A 295 -8.13 14.26 -9.77
C LEU A 295 -8.12 15.76 -10.13
N GLN A 296 -9.24 16.35 -10.56
CA GLN A 296 -9.33 17.80 -10.80
C GLN A 296 -9.10 18.62 -9.51
N SER A 297 -9.45 18.05 -8.35
CA SER A 297 -9.24 18.67 -7.04
C SER A 297 -8.05 18.08 -6.27
N HIS A 298 -7.35 17.09 -6.83
CA HIS A 298 -6.21 16.40 -6.21
C HIS A 298 -5.02 16.30 -7.19
N PRO A 299 -4.43 17.45 -7.58
CA PRO A 299 -3.34 17.48 -8.54
C PRO A 299 -2.04 16.83 -8.02
N GLU A 300 -1.93 16.62 -6.70
CA GLU A 300 -0.80 15.96 -6.04
C GLU A 300 -0.75 14.45 -6.28
N LEU A 301 -1.86 13.83 -6.66
CA LEU A 301 -1.93 12.41 -6.96
C LEU A 301 -1.64 12.17 -8.44
N LYS A 302 -0.61 11.36 -8.73
CA LYS A 302 -0.27 10.96 -10.10
C LYS A 302 -0.76 9.54 -10.32
N VAL A 303 -1.42 9.30 -11.44
CA VAL A 303 -2.14 8.03 -11.65
C VAL A 303 -1.82 7.43 -13.01
N PHE A 304 -1.62 6.11 -13.02
CA PHE A 304 -1.43 5.33 -14.24
C PHE A 304 -2.42 4.18 -14.27
N PHE A 305 -3.18 4.08 -15.36
CA PHE A 305 -4.17 3.04 -15.58
C PHE A 305 -3.68 2.05 -16.62
N ILE A 306 -4.06 0.78 -16.43
CA ILE A 306 -4.05 -0.27 -17.45
C ILE A 306 -5.46 -0.85 -17.51
N PHE A 307 -6.09 -0.83 -18.67
CA PHE A 307 -7.48 -1.25 -18.84
C PHE A 307 -7.70 -1.96 -20.18
N GLU A 308 -8.79 -2.69 -20.30
CA GLU A 308 -9.25 -3.29 -21.54
C GLU A 308 -10.20 -2.35 -22.29
N ASN A 309 -9.96 -2.17 -23.59
CA ASN A 309 -10.88 -1.46 -24.48
C ASN A 309 -12.01 -2.41 -24.97
N ASP A 310 -12.94 -1.88 -25.76
CA ASP A 310 -14.08 -2.65 -26.32
C ASP A 310 -13.66 -3.81 -27.23
N LYS A 311 -12.38 -3.86 -27.67
CA LYS A 311 -11.82 -4.93 -28.48
C LYS A 311 -11.04 -5.96 -27.66
N ASN A 312 -11.06 -5.85 -26.32
CA ASN A 312 -10.24 -6.62 -25.38
C ASN A 312 -8.72 -6.42 -25.58
N GLU A 313 -8.30 -5.25 -26.05
CA GLU A 313 -6.89 -4.86 -26.14
C GLU A 313 -6.50 -4.04 -24.90
N PHE A 314 -5.27 -4.18 -24.44
CA PHE A 314 -4.77 -3.40 -23.31
C PHE A 314 -4.42 -1.99 -23.74
N GLU A 315 -4.96 -1.02 -23.02
CA GLU A 315 -4.64 0.39 -23.16
C GLU A 315 -4.13 0.95 -21.84
N THR A 316 -3.38 2.04 -21.94
CA THR A 316 -2.83 2.73 -20.79
C THR A 316 -3.17 4.22 -20.80
N LEU A 317 -3.28 4.82 -19.62
CA LEU A 317 -3.53 6.24 -19.47
C LEU A 317 -2.76 6.78 -18.26
N SER A 318 -1.96 7.83 -18.47
CA SER A 318 -1.26 8.57 -17.43
C SER A 318 -1.96 9.88 -17.13
N LEU A 319 -2.13 10.22 -15.86
CA LEU A 319 -2.74 11.48 -15.41
C LEU A 319 -1.84 12.18 -14.38
N ASN A 320 -1.99 13.50 -14.29
CA ASN A 320 -1.31 14.40 -13.34
C ASN A 320 0.23 14.24 -13.33
N GLY A 321 0.82 13.99 -14.52
CA GLY A 321 2.27 13.88 -14.63
C GLY A 321 2.84 12.58 -14.04
N PHE A 322 2.10 11.47 -14.09
CA PHE A 322 2.68 10.15 -13.79
C PHE A 322 3.91 9.94 -14.72
N PRO A 323 5.06 9.47 -14.19
CA PRO A 323 6.29 9.37 -14.97
C PRO A 323 6.14 8.47 -16.18
N GLU A 324 6.64 8.92 -17.35
CA GLU A 324 6.57 8.13 -18.59
C GLU A 324 7.82 7.27 -18.80
N ASN A 325 8.97 7.63 -18.18
CA ASN A 325 10.24 6.88 -18.26
C ASN A 325 11.08 7.04 -16.99
#